data_1064f020b4f1415c23923c45620d6155
#
_entry.id   1064f020b4f1415c23923c45620d6155
#
_cell.length_a   1.000
_cell.length_b   1.000
_cell.length_c   1.000
_cell.angle_alpha   90.00
_cell.angle_beta   90.00
_cell.angle_gamma   90.00
#
_symmetry.space_group_name_H-M   'P 1'
#
loop_
_entity.id
_entity.type
_entity.pdbx_description
1 polymer ?
#
loop_
_entity_poly.entity_id
_entity_poly.type
_entity_poly.pdbx_seq_one_letter_code
_entity_poly.pdbx_strand_id
1 'polypeptide(L)'
;MKSTLDLSKFWCWQIDCPDYGKKCAGNIILKERYGKDNRALLKCKTCSHCFSETHGTPFFGLNTSMDEVCRTLAQIPEKGSIRGVARSSGHDKSTICRWIDLAGKHCREVTDYFLKELYLDRVQVDEIWSFIKKGEK
;
A
#
# COMPACT_ATOMS: atom_id res chain seq x y z
N MET A 1 9.11 -1.50 -21.61
CA MET A 1 8.01 -0.60 -22.00
C MET A 1 7.84 0.44 -20.89
N LYS A 2 7.99 1.73 -21.20
CA LYS A 2 7.71 2.80 -20.23
C LYS A 2 6.19 2.81 -20.04
N SER A 3 5.70 2.31 -18.92
CA SER A 3 4.28 2.45 -18.57
C SER A 3 3.97 3.95 -18.46
N THR A 4 3.11 4.43 -19.31
CA THR A 4 2.57 5.80 -19.23
C THR A 4 1.78 5.88 -17.92
N LEU A 5 2.26 6.71 -16.99
CA LEU A 5 1.58 6.93 -15.72
C LEU A 5 0.22 7.59 -15.99
N ASP A 6 -0.85 6.93 -15.57
CA ASP A 6 -2.20 7.46 -15.67
C ASP A 6 -2.45 8.49 -14.58
N LEU A 7 -2.32 9.75 -14.93
CA LEU A 7 -2.47 10.88 -14.01
C LEU A 7 -3.91 11.07 -13.51
N SER A 8 -4.90 10.49 -14.17
CA SER A 8 -6.31 10.60 -13.77
C SER A 8 -6.62 9.92 -12.44
N LYS A 9 -5.78 8.96 -12.02
CA LYS A 9 -5.92 8.22 -10.77
C LYS A 9 -5.48 9.00 -9.54
N PHE A 10 -4.76 10.09 -9.72
CA PHE A 10 -4.21 10.88 -8.63
C PHE A 10 -5.04 12.13 -8.35
N TRP A 11 -4.97 12.61 -7.13
CA TRP A 11 -5.64 13.83 -6.64
C TRP A 11 -4.72 14.63 -5.74
N CYS A 12 -5.06 15.89 -5.49
CA CYS A 12 -4.30 16.73 -4.57
C CYS A 12 -4.52 16.28 -3.12
N TRP A 13 -3.41 16.16 -2.36
CA TRP A 13 -3.41 15.77 -0.96
C TRP A 13 -3.39 16.96 0.02
N GLN A 14 -3.30 18.19 -0.48
CA GLN A 14 -3.31 19.39 0.32
C GLN A 14 -4.74 19.75 0.69
N ILE A 15 -5.07 19.72 2.00
CA ILE A 15 -6.42 19.92 2.52
C ILE A 15 -6.98 21.29 2.15
N ASP A 16 -6.13 22.33 2.18
CA ASP A 16 -6.53 23.71 1.86
C ASP A 16 -6.65 23.97 0.35
N CYS A 17 -6.40 22.99 -0.48
CA CYS A 17 -6.49 23.12 -1.92
C CYS A 17 -7.95 22.98 -2.39
N PRO A 18 -8.47 23.86 -3.27
CA PRO A 18 -9.82 23.73 -3.84
C PRO A 18 -10.04 22.40 -4.58
N ASP A 19 -8.94 21.77 -5.04
CA ASP A 19 -8.95 20.49 -5.75
C ASP A 19 -8.54 19.29 -4.86
N TYR A 20 -8.60 19.46 -3.53
CA TYR A 20 -8.36 18.36 -2.60
C TYR A 20 -9.30 17.18 -2.88
N GLY A 21 -8.75 15.98 -3.00
CA GLY A 21 -9.51 14.74 -3.20
C GLY A 21 -10.18 14.58 -4.57
N LYS A 22 -10.13 15.59 -5.47
CA LYS A 22 -10.78 15.51 -6.78
C LYS A 22 -9.92 14.72 -7.75
N LYS A 23 -10.44 13.57 -8.22
CA LYS A 23 -9.85 12.76 -9.29
C LYS A 23 -10.26 13.30 -10.66
N CYS A 24 -9.48 13.00 -11.68
CA CYS A 24 -9.77 13.37 -13.08
C CYS A 24 -9.94 14.88 -13.33
N ALA A 25 -9.47 15.74 -12.43
CA ALA A 25 -9.60 17.20 -12.56
C ALA A 25 -8.54 17.83 -13.49
N GLY A 26 -7.59 17.04 -14.01
CA GLY A 26 -6.52 17.54 -14.90
C GLY A 26 -5.52 18.48 -14.24
N ASN A 27 -5.59 18.61 -12.92
CA ASN A 27 -4.76 19.50 -12.09
C ASN A 27 -3.45 18.84 -11.65
N ILE A 28 -3.29 17.53 -11.81
CA ILE A 28 -2.08 16.80 -11.46
C ILE A 28 -1.17 16.64 -12.68
N ILE A 29 0.08 16.99 -12.51
CA ILE A 29 1.12 16.82 -13.54
C ILE A 29 2.32 16.05 -12.98
N LEU A 30 3.02 15.39 -13.88
CA LEU A 30 4.34 14.83 -13.57
C LEU A 30 5.35 15.98 -13.49
N LYS A 31 5.96 16.17 -12.33
CA LYS A 31 7.02 17.15 -12.13
C LYS A 31 8.36 16.59 -12.58
N GLU A 32 8.73 15.46 -12.03
CA GLU A 32 10.01 14.77 -12.29
C GLU A 32 9.92 13.30 -11.89
N ARG A 33 10.95 12.55 -12.28
CA ARG A 33 11.14 11.18 -11.78
C ARG A 33 12.39 11.10 -10.94
N TYR A 34 12.36 10.32 -9.87
CA TYR A 34 13.46 10.23 -8.91
C TYR A 34 13.69 8.81 -8.41
N GLY A 35 14.87 8.62 -7.79
CA GLY A 35 15.26 7.34 -7.22
C GLY A 35 15.63 6.27 -8.25
N LYS A 36 16.13 5.13 -7.76
CA LYS A 36 16.54 3.99 -8.59
C LYS A 36 15.34 3.37 -9.34
N ASP A 37 14.16 3.42 -8.74
CA ASP A 37 12.92 2.85 -9.29
C ASP A 37 12.19 3.81 -10.22
N ASN A 38 12.81 4.96 -10.54
CA ASN A 38 12.24 5.95 -11.46
C ASN A 38 10.82 6.42 -11.06
N ARG A 39 10.59 6.61 -9.75
CA ARG A 39 9.31 7.00 -9.17
C ARG A 39 8.89 8.39 -9.63
N ALA A 40 7.59 8.57 -9.83
CA ALA A 40 7.05 9.85 -10.22
C ALA A 40 6.85 10.78 -9.01
N LEU A 41 7.40 11.99 -9.11
CA LEU A 41 7.02 13.11 -8.27
C LEU A 41 5.93 13.90 -9.00
N LEU A 42 4.76 13.98 -8.39
CA LEU A 42 3.59 14.65 -8.93
C LEU A 42 3.45 16.05 -8.32
N LYS A 43 2.85 16.95 -9.08
CA LYS A 43 2.59 18.32 -8.62
C LYS A 43 1.15 18.71 -8.97
N CYS A 44 0.46 19.31 -8.01
CA CYS A 44 -0.81 19.99 -8.23
C CYS A 44 -0.57 21.35 -8.88
N LYS A 45 -1.22 21.66 -10.00
CA LYS A 45 -1.12 22.97 -10.67
C LYS A 45 -1.74 24.09 -9.84
N THR A 46 -2.81 23.78 -9.08
CA THR A 46 -3.60 24.76 -8.35
C THR A 46 -2.87 25.30 -7.11
N CYS A 47 -2.33 24.41 -6.26
CA CYS A 47 -1.66 24.82 -5.02
C CYS A 47 -0.15 24.61 -5.05
N SER A 48 0.41 24.10 -6.14
CA SER A 48 1.83 23.77 -6.28
C SER A 48 2.36 22.68 -5.33
N HIS A 49 1.50 22.02 -4.52
CA HIS A 49 1.89 20.92 -3.65
C HIS A 49 2.46 19.76 -4.45
N CYS A 50 3.59 19.20 -3.99
CA CYS A 50 4.25 18.07 -4.61
C CYS A 50 4.12 16.84 -3.73
N PHE A 51 3.87 15.68 -4.35
CA PHE A 51 3.75 14.41 -3.65
C PHE A 51 4.23 13.24 -4.53
N SER A 52 4.63 12.15 -3.88
CA SER A 52 5.05 10.92 -4.58
C SER A 52 3.84 10.18 -5.14
N GLU A 53 4.02 9.44 -6.23
CA GLU A 53 3.02 8.50 -6.75
C GLU A 53 2.60 7.43 -5.75
N THR A 54 3.46 7.13 -4.76
CA THR A 54 3.19 6.16 -3.70
C THR A 54 2.50 6.78 -2.47
N HIS A 55 2.25 8.09 -2.47
CA HIS A 55 1.59 8.75 -1.34
C HIS A 55 0.20 8.16 -1.09
N GLY A 56 -0.13 7.87 0.16
CA GLY A 56 -1.38 7.21 0.54
C GLY A 56 -1.41 5.70 0.29
N THR A 57 -0.28 5.09 -0.05
CA THR A 57 -0.13 3.64 -0.18
C THR A 57 0.83 3.07 0.88
N PRO A 58 0.80 1.77 1.19
CA PRO A 58 1.74 1.15 2.12
C PRO A 58 3.20 1.18 1.63
N PHE A 59 3.43 1.58 0.39
CA PHE A 59 4.77 1.69 -0.22
C PHE A 59 5.41 3.08 -0.05
N PHE A 60 4.68 4.03 0.53
CA PHE A 60 5.20 5.37 0.75
C PHE A 60 6.39 5.35 1.72
N GLY A 61 7.48 6.01 1.35
CA GLY A 61 8.72 6.07 2.13
C GLY A 61 9.57 4.80 2.11
N LEU A 62 9.22 3.78 1.30
CA LEU A 62 10.08 2.61 1.11
C LEU A 62 11.12 2.87 0.03
N ASN A 63 12.34 2.38 0.25
CA ASN A 63 13.43 2.43 -0.74
C ASN A 63 13.40 1.25 -1.73
N THR A 64 12.64 0.20 -1.39
CA THR A 64 12.47 -1.00 -2.21
C THR A 64 11.31 -0.82 -3.17
N SER A 65 11.41 -1.38 -4.38
CA SER A 65 10.35 -1.29 -5.38
C SER A 65 9.06 -1.98 -4.92
N MET A 66 7.91 -1.48 -5.39
CA MET A 66 6.61 -2.09 -5.07
C MET A 66 6.57 -3.57 -5.46
N ASP A 67 7.07 -3.90 -6.65
CA ASP A 67 7.07 -5.27 -7.16
C ASP A 67 7.88 -6.21 -6.27
N GLU A 68 9.01 -5.76 -5.77
CA GLU A 68 9.87 -6.55 -4.89
C GLU A 68 9.24 -6.76 -3.52
N VAL A 69 8.63 -5.72 -2.94
CA VAL A 69 7.87 -5.83 -1.69
C VAL A 69 6.71 -6.80 -1.85
N CYS A 70 5.91 -6.66 -2.91
CA CYS A 70 4.78 -7.54 -3.18
C CYS A 70 5.21 -9.00 -3.38
N ARG A 71 6.26 -9.26 -4.18
CA ARG A 71 6.79 -10.63 -4.37
C ARG A 71 7.29 -11.24 -3.08
N THR A 72 7.95 -10.45 -2.24
CA THR A 72 8.46 -10.91 -0.95
C THR A 72 7.32 -11.24 0.01
N LEU A 73 6.31 -10.38 0.11
CA LEU A 73 5.15 -10.60 0.98
C LEU A 73 4.28 -11.77 0.50
N ALA A 74 4.16 -11.98 -0.81
CA ALA A 74 3.38 -13.09 -1.38
C ALA A 74 3.90 -14.49 -0.99
N GLN A 75 5.19 -14.60 -0.61
CA GLN A 75 5.75 -15.87 -0.15
C GLN A 75 5.27 -16.29 1.25
N ILE A 76 4.73 -15.38 2.04
CA ILE A 76 4.33 -15.65 3.44
C ILE A 76 3.09 -16.52 3.52
N PRO A 77 1.97 -16.23 2.81
CA PRO A 77 0.79 -17.09 2.78
C PRO A 77 1.06 -18.48 2.23
N GLU A 78 2.03 -18.61 1.33
CA GLU A 78 2.49 -19.88 0.73
C GLU A 78 3.31 -20.75 1.71
N LYS A 79 3.01 -20.65 3.01
CA LYS A 79 3.70 -21.38 4.09
C LYS A 79 5.17 -20.98 4.30
N GLY A 80 5.57 -19.82 3.81
CA GLY A 80 6.89 -19.26 4.07
C GLY A 80 7.01 -18.74 5.51
N SER A 81 7.99 -19.24 6.27
CA SER A 81 8.32 -18.55 7.52
C SER A 81 9.02 -17.23 7.21
N ILE A 82 8.83 -16.20 8.05
CA ILE A 82 9.51 -14.90 7.87
C ILE A 82 11.03 -15.06 7.73
N ARG A 83 11.62 -15.99 8.50
CA ARG A 83 13.05 -16.30 8.39
C ARG A 83 13.41 -16.99 7.07
N GLY A 84 12.52 -17.84 6.55
CA GLY A 84 12.67 -18.49 5.24
C GLY A 84 12.62 -17.45 4.12
N VAL A 85 11.60 -16.58 4.15
CA VAL A 85 11.44 -15.49 3.19
C VAL A 85 12.62 -14.51 3.25
N ALA A 86 13.15 -14.19 4.43
CA ALA A 86 14.34 -13.35 4.56
C ALA A 86 15.57 -13.95 3.85
N ARG A 87 15.79 -15.26 3.99
CA ARG A 87 16.90 -15.94 3.31
C ARG A 87 16.70 -16.01 1.80
N SER A 88 15.47 -16.23 1.33
CA SER A 88 15.19 -16.36 -0.12
C SER A 88 15.17 -15.02 -0.85
N SER A 89 14.70 -13.96 -0.20
CA SER A 89 14.59 -12.62 -0.80
C SER A 89 15.84 -11.75 -0.61
N GLY A 90 16.75 -12.14 0.31
CA GLY A 90 17.93 -11.33 0.65
C GLY A 90 17.64 -10.10 1.51
N HIS A 91 16.41 -9.95 1.98
CA HIS A 91 16.03 -8.86 2.88
C HIS A 91 16.18 -9.24 4.34
N ASP A 92 16.48 -8.26 5.19
CA ASP A 92 16.52 -8.47 6.63
C ASP A 92 15.11 -8.78 7.18
N LYS A 93 15.05 -9.65 8.19
CA LYS A 93 13.82 -10.04 8.85
C LYS A 93 13.03 -8.84 9.37
N SER A 94 13.69 -7.85 9.95
CA SER A 94 13.06 -6.65 10.49
C SER A 94 12.41 -5.81 9.40
N THR A 95 13.03 -5.75 8.23
CA THR A 95 12.48 -5.09 7.04
C THR A 95 11.19 -5.77 6.58
N ILE A 96 11.19 -7.09 6.51
CA ILE A 96 9.98 -7.87 6.12
C ILE A 96 8.86 -7.67 7.15
N CYS A 97 9.18 -7.74 8.46
CA CYS A 97 8.19 -7.46 9.51
C CYS A 97 7.58 -6.07 9.37
N ARG A 98 8.40 -5.05 9.11
CA ARG A 98 7.92 -3.68 8.86
C ARG A 98 6.99 -3.61 7.66
N TRP A 99 7.29 -4.32 6.56
CA TRP A 99 6.42 -4.36 5.39
C TRP A 99 5.08 -5.04 5.70
N ILE A 100 5.09 -6.13 6.49
CA ILE A 100 3.87 -6.80 6.96
C ILE A 100 3.01 -5.84 7.77
N ASP A 101 3.62 -5.09 8.70
CA ASP A 101 2.91 -4.13 9.55
C ASP A 101 2.28 -3.00 8.72
N LEU A 102 3.01 -2.47 7.73
CA LEU A 102 2.51 -1.43 6.83
C LEU A 102 1.35 -1.95 5.97
N ALA A 103 1.51 -3.15 5.39
CA ALA A 103 0.44 -3.79 4.61
C ALA A 103 -0.79 -4.08 5.48
N GLY A 104 -0.59 -4.60 6.70
CA GLY A 104 -1.66 -4.90 7.64
C GLY A 104 -2.45 -3.66 8.07
N LYS A 105 -1.77 -2.54 8.32
CA LYS A 105 -2.43 -1.25 8.61
C LYS A 105 -3.28 -0.80 7.44
N HIS A 106 -2.72 -0.82 6.24
CA HIS A 106 -3.44 -0.42 5.04
C HIS A 106 -4.65 -1.31 4.76
N CYS A 107 -4.50 -2.64 4.89
CA CYS A 107 -5.62 -3.57 4.76
C CYS A 107 -6.73 -3.28 5.77
N ARG A 108 -6.38 -2.94 7.02
CA ARG A 108 -7.36 -2.56 8.04
C ARG A 108 -8.10 -1.29 7.67
N GLU A 109 -7.40 -0.24 7.25
CA GLU A 109 -8.01 1.02 6.80
C GLU A 109 -8.98 0.81 5.64
N VAL A 110 -8.59 -0.02 4.66
CA VAL A 110 -9.44 -0.39 3.51
C VAL A 110 -10.66 -1.19 3.99
N THR A 111 -10.46 -2.18 4.87
CA THR A 111 -11.55 -2.98 5.43
C THR A 111 -12.52 -2.12 6.22
N ASP A 112 -12.03 -1.26 7.10
CA ASP A 112 -12.86 -0.35 7.89
C ASP A 112 -13.67 0.60 6.99
N TYR A 113 -13.09 1.06 5.88
CA TYR A 113 -13.81 1.89 4.91
C TYR A 113 -14.97 1.14 4.24
N PHE A 114 -14.76 -0.12 3.82
CA PHE A 114 -15.80 -0.91 3.15
C PHE A 114 -16.83 -1.49 4.11
N LEU A 115 -16.45 -1.77 5.35
CA LEU A 115 -17.36 -2.33 6.37
C LEU A 115 -18.07 -1.25 7.19
N LYS A 116 -17.75 0.02 6.98
CA LYS A 116 -18.42 1.13 7.66
C LYS A 116 -19.90 1.15 7.26
N GLU A 117 -20.78 1.14 8.27
CA GLU A 117 -22.24 1.15 8.09
C GLU A 117 -22.82 -0.09 7.38
N LEU A 118 -22.10 -1.22 7.45
CA LEU A 118 -22.60 -2.47 6.90
C LEU A 118 -23.62 -3.09 7.87
N TYR A 119 -24.91 -3.03 7.53
CA TYR A 119 -26.01 -3.71 8.25
C TYR A 119 -26.16 -5.11 7.64
N LEU A 120 -25.79 -6.14 8.38
CA LEU A 120 -25.93 -7.53 7.97
C LEU A 120 -26.98 -8.23 8.83
N ASP A 121 -28.07 -8.69 8.22
CA ASP A 121 -29.09 -9.49 8.90
C ASP A 121 -28.58 -10.88 9.28
N ARG A 122 -27.67 -11.42 8.49
CA ARG A 122 -27.03 -12.73 8.74
C ARG A 122 -25.58 -12.68 8.30
N VAL A 123 -24.69 -13.22 9.14
CA VAL A 123 -23.28 -13.45 8.81
C VAL A 123 -23.04 -14.95 8.82
N GLN A 124 -22.65 -15.50 7.67
CA GLN A 124 -22.17 -16.86 7.57
C GLN A 124 -20.64 -16.80 7.54
N VAL A 125 -20.00 -17.42 8.51
CA VAL A 125 -18.54 -17.51 8.58
C VAL A 125 -18.16 -18.93 8.15
N ASP A 126 -17.71 -19.09 6.92
CA ASP A 126 -17.11 -20.31 6.43
C ASP A 126 -15.63 -20.34 6.85
N GLU A 127 -15.28 -21.30 7.68
CA GLU A 127 -13.93 -21.68 8.07
C GLU A 127 -12.98 -20.55 8.54
N ILE A 128 -13.12 -20.16 9.80
CA ILE A 128 -12.02 -19.47 10.47
C ILE A 128 -11.01 -20.53 10.94
N TRP A 129 -9.95 -20.74 10.17
CA TRP A 129 -8.78 -21.48 10.64
C TRP A 129 -8.01 -20.60 11.62
N SER A 130 -8.42 -20.62 12.88
CA SER A 130 -7.60 -20.09 13.95
C SER A 130 -6.69 -21.21 14.48
N PHE A 131 -5.39 -20.98 14.48
CA PHE A 131 -4.47 -21.78 15.28
C PHE A 131 -4.75 -21.49 16.75
N ILE A 132 -5.67 -22.22 17.34
CA ILE A 132 -5.82 -22.25 18.79
C ILE A 132 -4.58 -22.97 19.32
N LYS A 133 -3.67 -22.21 19.92
CA LYS A 133 -2.55 -22.77 20.66
C LYS A 133 -3.15 -23.68 21.72
N LYS A 134 -2.94 -24.99 21.62
CA LYS A 134 -3.30 -25.94 22.67
C LYS A 134 -2.63 -25.46 23.93
N GLY A 135 -3.39 -25.02 24.94
CA GLY A 135 -2.87 -24.71 26.24
C GLY A 135 -2.20 -25.96 26.79
N GLU A 136 -0.96 -25.81 27.19
CA GLU A 136 -0.26 -26.81 27.99
C GLU A 136 -1.04 -27.02 29.29
N LYS A 137 -1.36 -28.29 29.59
CA LYS A 137 -1.85 -28.72 30.88
C LYS A 137 -0.72 -28.69 31.89
#